data_3a62bf34f75012fefc74cd1fce378b63
#
_entry.id   3a62bf34f75012fefc74cd1fce378b63
#
_cell.length_a   1.000
_cell.length_b   1.000
_cell.length_c   1.000
_cell.angle_alpha   90.00
_cell.angle_beta   90.00
_cell.angle_gamma   90.00
#
_symmetry.space_group_name_H-M   'P 1'
#
loop_
_entity.id
_entity.type
_entity.pdbx_description
1 polymer ?
#
loop_
_entity_poly.entity_id
_entity_poly.type
_entity_poly.pdbx_seq_one_letter_code
_entity_poly.pdbx_strand_id
1 'polypeptide(L)'
;RDTDSRFVKELLRSVQMMKEKYNAQSVLIPFHYEEDGEVCRHIAAQLPDDTAVCLNEKYLSEDMLSIIGNMDLLVGVRLHSLIYAAIMGVPLIGISYDPKCTAFLNSVGLDKLSTKENFTAELFLPEAERVLETGKEQVQCVEAHMAKLSRKLDTNEKMICAIMEKSRKHTMQDPQNNTEKKDKSGVRTAGAISFVFLLTLFAKLLGVVREMMQANIFGTGIDADLYTASYNSTLYLFTTMCYALCIAAVPILTKEFAADRKRGEKAANNLLTITLLGSLAA
;
A
#
# COMPACT_ATOMS: atom_id res chain seq x y z
N ARG A 1 1.98 -20.82 -7.82
CA ARG A 1 1.45 -19.81 -8.77
C ARG A 1 0.69 -20.59 -9.81
N ASP A 2 -0.59 -20.32 -9.92
CA ASP A 2 -1.50 -21.20 -10.63
C ASP A 2 -1.73 -20.65 -12.04
N THR A 3 -0.75 -20.88 -12.93
CA THR A 3 -0.83 -20.56 -14.36
C THR A 3 -1.90 -21.41 -15.08
N ASP A 4 -2.28 -22.55 -14.49
CA ASP A 4 -3.32 -23.46 -14.97
C ASP A 4 -4.69 -23.22 -14.32
N SER A 5 -4.86 -22.11 -13.60
CA SER A 5 -6.13 -21.81 -12.96
C SER A 5 -7.26 -21.64 -13.96
N ARG A 6 -8.48 -21.96 -13.53
CA ARG A 6 -9.69 -21.71 -14.30
C ARG A 6 -9.74 -20.27 -14.81
N PHE A 7 -9.37 -19.32 -13.96
CA PHE A 7 -9.36 -17.89 -14.31
C PHE A 7 -8.43 -17.58 -15.50
N VAL A 8 -7.22 -18.14 -15.51
CA VAL A 8 -6.26 -17.95 -16.61
C VAL A 8 -6.79 -18.54 -17.91
N LYS A 9 -7.43 -19.71 -17.86
CA LYS A 9 -8.05 -20.35 -19.04
C LYS A 9 -9.20 -19.50 -19.58
N GLU A 10 -10.02 -18.92 -18.73
CA GLU A 10 -11.11 -18.04 -19.13
C GLU A 10 -10.61 -16.70 -19.69
N LEU A 11 -9.51 -16.16 -19.15
CA LEU A 11 -8.85 -14.98 -19.74
C LEU A 11 -8.31 -15.27 -21.13
N LEU A 12 -7.61 -16.40 -21.30
CA LEU A 12 -7.11 -16.84 -22.60
C LEU A 12 -8.23 -16.93 -23.63
N ARG A 13 -9.33 -17.59 -23.24
CA ARG A 13 -10.52 -17.72 -24.08
C ARG A 13 -11.15 -16.36 -24.42
N SER A 14 -11.19 -15.45 -23.46
CA SER A 14 -11.68 -14.08 -23.68
C SER A 14 -10.85 -13.33 -24.72
N VAL A 15 -9.51 -13.42 -24.65
CA VAL A 15 -8.61 -12.83 -25.65
C VAL A 15 -8.84 -13.43 -27.04
N GLN A 16 -8.99 -14.76 -27.14
CA GLN A 16 -9.28 -15.43 -28.40
C GLN A 16 -10.60 -14.98 -29.02
N MET A 17 -11.67 -14.90 -28.19
CA MET A 17 -12.99 -14.45 -28.65
C MET A 17 -12.95 -12.97 -29.14
N MET A 18 -12.19 -12.11 -28.48
CA MET A 18 -12.00 -10.72 -28.92
C MET A 18 -11.24 -10.65 -30.24
N LYS A 19 -10.20 -11.48 -30.43
CA LYS A 19 -9.48 -11.60 -31.70
C LYS A 19 -10.38 -12.08 -32.83
N GLU A 20 -11.13 -13.14 -32.59
CA GLU A 20 -12.01 -13.73 -33.61
C GLU A 20 -13.14 -12.78 -34.04
N LYS A 21 -13.73 -12.05 -33.08
CA LYS A 21 -14.90 -11.22 -33.36
C LYS A 21 -14.54 -9.81 -33.83
N TYR A 22 -13.51 -9.21 -33.27
CA TYR A 22 -13.16 -7.80 -33.50
C TYR A 22 -11.79 -7.62 -34.17
N ASN A 23 -11.06 -8.71 -34.43
CA ASN A 23 -9.65 -8.67 -34.82
C ASN A 23 -8.81 -7.82 -33.82
N ALA A 24 -9.21 -7.85 -32.53
CA ALA A 24 -8.55 -7.09 -31.49
C ALA A 24 -7.12 -7.60 -31.26
N GLN A 25 -6.21 -6.68 -30.99
CA GLN A 25 -4.88 -6.96 -30.46
C GLN A 25 -4.87 -6.70 -28.97
N SER A 26 -4.43 -7.67 -28.19
CA SER A 26 -4.41 -7.57 -26.73
C SER A 26 -3.01 -7.24 -26.22
N VAL A 27 -2.92 -6.34 -25.23
CA VAL A 27 -1.67 -6.04 -24.54
C VAL A 27 -1.78 -6.54 -23.11
N LEU A 28 -0.94 -7.50 -22.75
CA LEU A 28 -0.88 -8.08 -21.41
C LEU A 28 0.09 -7.29 -20.56
N ILE A 29 -0.41 -6.63 -19.52
CA ILE A 29 0.34 -5.69 -18.69
C ILE A 29 0.49 -6.24 -17.26
N PRO A 30 1.69 -6.65 -16.84
CA PRO A 30 1.96 -7.07 -15.48
C PRO A 30 2.10 -5.85 -14.57
N PHE A 31 1.07 -5.50 -13.79
CA PHE A 31 1.13 -4.40 -12.83
C PHE A 31 2.00 -4.70 -11.61
N HIS A 32 2.06 -5.96 -11.19
CA HIS A 32 3.05 -6.45 -10.25
C HIS A 32 3.99 -7.41 -11.00
N TYR A 33 5.07 -6.87 -11.53
CA TYR A 33 5.92 -7.54 -12.50
C TYR A 33 6.39 -8.95 -12.06
N GLU A 34 6.74 -9.09 -10.78
CA GLU A 34 7.24 -10.36 -10.21
C GLU A 34 6.14 -11.42 -10.06
N GLU A 35 4.89 -11.00 -9.83
CA GLU A 35 3.76 -11.90 -9.64
C GLU A 35 2.99 -12.13 -10.93
N ASP A 36 2.70 -11.08 -11.67
CA ASP A 36 1.81 -11.11 -12.84
C ASP A 36 2.57 -11.48 -14.12
N GLY A 37 3.89 -11.19 -14.19
CA GLY A 37 4.67 -11.36 -15.41
C GLY A 37 4.74 -12.81 -15.92
N GLU A 38 4.80 -13.78 -15.02
CA GLU A 38 4.79 -15.21 -15.40
C GLU A 38 3.45 -15.59 -16.04
N VAL A 39 2.34 -15.14 -15.46
CA VAL A 39 0.98 -15.41 -15.97
C VAL A 39 0.78 -14.72 -17.32
N CYS A 40 1.20 -13.46 -17.46
CA CYS A 40 1.10 -12.73 -18.73
C CYS A 40 1.89 -13.43 -19.85
N ARG A 41 3.12 -13.84 -19.57
CA ARG A 41 3.93 -14.60 -20.56
C ARG A 41 3.31 -15.97 -20.88
N HIS A 42 2.76 -16.65 -19.89
CA HIS A 42 2.08 -17.94 -20.11
C HIS A 42 0.86 -17.79 -21.00
N ILE A 43 0.06 -16.74 -20.85
CA ILE A 43 -1.08 -16.45 -21.72
C ILE A 43 -0.59 -16.09 -23.12
N ALA A 44 0.39 -15.19 -23.24
CA ALA A 44 0.92 -14.78 -24.53
C ALA A 44 1.49 -15.98 -25.35
N ALA A 45 2.19 -16.90 -24.69
CA ALA A 45 2.79 -18.06 -25.33
C ALA A 45 1.76 -19.07 -25.89
N GLN A 46 0.49 -18.98 -25.49
CA GLN A 46 -0.58 -19.85 -25.97
C GLN A 46 -1.41 -19.19 -27.09
N LEU A 47 -1.10 -17.96 -27.46
CA LEU A 47 -1.80 -17.19 -28.48
C LEU A 47 -0.91 -17.01 -29.71
N PRO A 48 -1.50 -16.86 -30.91
CA PRO A 48 -0.76 -16.45 -32.10
C PRO A 48 -0.04 -15.09 -31.86
N ASP A 49 1.13 -14.90 -32.46
CA ASP A 49 2.00 -13.72 -32.26
C ASP A 49 1.31 -12.38 -32.57
N ASP A 50 0.29 -12.41 -33.46
CA ASP A 50 -0.51 -11.23 -33.83
C ASP A 50 -1.71 -10.98 -32.91
N THR A 51 -1.94 -11.82 -31.92
CA THR A 51 -3.12 -11.77 -31.04
C THR A 51 -2.83 -11.04 -29.74
N ALA A 52 -1.69 -11.29 -29.13
CA ALA A 52 -1.33 -10.68 -27.85
C ALA A 52 0.15 -10.35 -27.76
N VAL A 53 0.42 -9.19 -27.13
CA VAL A 53 1.76 -8.73 -26.77
C VAL A 53 1.87 -8.67 -25.25
N CYS A 54 2.95 -9.19 -24.68
CA CYS A 54 3.23 -9.09 -23.25
C CYS A 54 4.32 -8.03 -23.01
N LEU A 55 4.04 -7.09 -22.10
CA LEU A 55 5.07 -6.15 -21.65
C LEU A 55 6.03 -6.87 -20.69
N ASN A 56 7.30 -6.96 -21.11
CA ASN A 56 8.30 -7.78 -20.42
C ASN A 56 9.27 -6.97 -19.56
N GLU A 57 9.06 -5.66 -19.41
CA GLU A 57 9.92 -4.75 -18.66
C GLU A 57 9.13 -4.02 -17.57
N LYS A 58 9.84 -3.46 -16.60
CA LYS A 58 9.27 -2.54 -15.63
C LYS A 58 9.21 -1.14 -16.25
N TYR A 59 8.02 -0.62 -16.39
CA TYR A 59 7.76 0.73 -16.89
C TYR A 59 7.54 1.69 -15.73
N LEU A 60 7.88 2.95 -15.92
CA LEU A 60 7.52 4.03 -15.02
C LEU A 60 6.00 4.29 -15.10
N SER A 61 5.44 4.91 -14.06
CA SER A 61 3.99 5.21 -14.02
C SER A 61 3.55 6.09 -15.20
N GLU A 62 4.39 6.99 -15.65
CA GLU A 62 4.15 7.88 -16.80
C GLU A 62 4.05 7.10 -18.11
N ASP A 63 4.96 6.15 -18.33
CA ASP A 63 4.95 5.27 -19.51
C ASP A 63 3.70 4.38 -19.50
N MET A 64 3.36 3.83 -18.33
CA MET A 64 2.16 3.01 -18.16
C MET A 64 0.87 3.78 -18.45
N LEU A 65 0.78 5.04 -18.00
CA LEU A 65 -0.34 5.91 -18.33
C LEU A 65 -0.42 6.15 -19.84
N SER A 66 0.72 6.45 -20.49
CA SER A 66 0.80 6.62 -21.95
C SER A 66 0.36 5.38 -22.71
N ILE A 67 0.82 4.20 -22.29
CA ILE A 67 0.42 2.92 -22.91
C ILE A 67 -1.10 2.73 -22.78
N ILE A 68 -1.63 2.87 -21.56
CA ILE A 68 -3.06 2.67 -21.29
C ILE A 68 -3.90 3.70 -22.05
N GLY A 69 -3.47 4.96 -22.09
CA GLY A 69 -4.20 6.03 -22.80
C GLY A 69 -4.40 5.83 -24.30
N ASN A 70 -3.68 4.88 -24.91
CA ASN A 70 -3.82 4.49 -26.31
C ASN A 70 -4.64 3.20 -26.51
N MET A 71 -5.31 2.69 -25.48
CA MET A 71 -6.17 1.51 -25.55
C MET A 71 -7.63 1.89 -25.80
N ASP A 72 -8.35 1.07 -26.55
CA ASP A 72 -9.80 1.22 -26.74
C ASP A 72 -10.60 0.70 -25.55
N LEU A 73 -10.07 -0.27 -24.82
CA LEU A 73 -10.68 -0.90 -23.66
C LEU A 73 -9.61 -1.42 -22.72
N LEU A 74 -9.77 -1.19 -21.42
CA LEU A 74 -8.96 -1.82 -20.39
C LEU A 74 -9.78 -2.82 -19.59
N VAL A 75 -9.24 -4.04 -19.46
CA VAL A 75 -9.76 -5.07 -18.54
C VAL A 75 -8.84 -5.18 -17.34
N GLY A 76 -9.28 -4.68 -16.19
CA GLY A 76 -8.44 -4.51 -15.01
C GLY A 76 -8.76 -5.54 -13.91
N VAL A 77 -7.73 -6.24 -13.44
CA VAL A 77 -7.78 -7.09 -12.24
C VAL A 77 -7.14 -6.38 -11.05
N ARG A 78 -6.08 -5.62 -11.29
CA ARG A 78 -5.35 -4.86 -10.27
C ARG A 78 -5.93 -3.46 -10.11
N LEU A 79 -6.01 -2.97 -8.86
CA LEU A 79 -6.56 -1.64 -8.55
C LEU A 79 -5.88 -0.52 -9.35
N HIS A 80 -4.55 -0.53 -9.47
CA HIS A 80 -3.82 0.51 -10.19
C HIS A 80 -4.16 0.53 -11.68
N SER A 81 -4.45 -0.62 -12.31
CA SER A 81 -4.87 -0.65 -13.72
C SER A 81 -6.19 0.08 -13.92
N LEU A 82 -7.14 -0.13 -13.02
CA LEU A 82 -8.45 0.55 -13.05
C LEU A 82 -8.31 2.06 -12.83
N ILE A 83 -7.45 2.46 -11.88
CA ILE A 83 -7.15 3.88 -11.62
C ILE A 83 -6.53 4.55 -12.85
N TYR A 84 -5.56 3.90 -13.50
CA TYR A 84 -4.89 4.45 -14.68
C TYR A 84 -5.85 4.60 -15.86
N ALA A 85 -6.72 3.63 -16.10
CA ALA A 85 -7.75 3.74 -17.12
C ALA A 85 -8.71 4.91 -16.84
N ALA A 86 -9.14 5.06 -15.58
CA ALA A 86 -10.00 6.17 -15.18
C ALA A 86 -9.34 7.55 -15.36
N ILE A 87 -8.03 7.66 -15.06
CA ILE A 87 -7.26 8.91 -15.26
C ILE A 87 -7.11 9.23 -16.75
N MET A 88 -6.85 8.22 -17.56
CA MET A 88 -6.60 8.40 -19.01
C MET A 88 -7.88 8.47 -19.84
N GLY A 89 -9.06 8.34 -19.23
CA GLY A 89 -10.34 8.37 -19.94
C GLY A 89 -10.52 7.17 -20.88
N VAL A 90 -10.01 6.01 -20.48
CA VAL A 90 -10.16 4.77 -21.24
C VAL A 90 -11.33 3.98 -20.69
N PRO A 91 -12.26 3.49 -21.53
CA PRO A 91 -13.30 2.59 -21.10
C PRO A 91 -12.75 1.38 -20.38
N LEU A 92 -13.37 0.96 -19.29
CA LEU A 92 -12.80 -0.06 -18.42
C LEU A 92 -13.83 -1.11 -17.95
N ILE A 93 -13.35 -2.34 -17.79
CA ILE A 93 -14.08 -3.44 -17.17
C ILE A 93 -13.27 -3.92 -15.97
N GLY A 94 -13.88 -3.96 -14.79
CA GLY A 94 -13.22 -4.41 -13.57
C GLY A 94 -13.56 -5.85 -13.20
N ILE A 95 -12.54 -6.68 -12.98
CA ILE A 95 -12.64 -8.01 -12.39
C ILE A 95 -12.07 -7.91 -10.98
N SER A 96 -12.91 -8.11 -9.96
CA SER A 96 -12.51 -7.90 -8.57
C SER A 96 -11.98 -9.17 -7.94
N TYR A 97 -10.78 -9.11 -7.35
CA TYR A 97 -10.25 -10.12 -6.43
C TYR A 97 -10.06 -9.56 -5.01
N ASP A 98 -10.14 -8.24 -4.86
CA ASP A 98 -9.90 -7.52 -3.60
C ASP A 98 -11.04 -6.51 -3.39
N PRO A 99 -11.56 -6.36 -2.17
CA PRO A 99 -12.58 -5.35 -1.85
C PRO A 99 -12.23 -3.92 -2.29
N LYS A 100 -10.94 -3.58 -2.36
CA LYS A 100 -10.47 -2.27 -2.82
C LYS A 100 -10.81 -1.99 -4.28
N CYS A 101 -10.74 -3.01 -5.15
CA CYS A 101 -11.13 -2.89 -6.55
C CYS A 101 -12.63 -2.59 -6.68
N THR A 102 -13.47 -3.33 -5.94
CA THR A 102 -14.92 -3.09 -5.89
C THR A 102 -15.23 -1.69 -5.34
N ALA A 103 -14.58 -1.27 -4.25
CA ALA A 103 -14.78 0.06 -3.68
C ALA A 103 -14.39 1.17 -4.64
N PHE A 104 -13.29 1.02 -5.38
CA PHE A 104 -12.89 1.98 -6.41
C PHE A 104 -13.92 2.06 -7.53
N LEU A 105 -14.32 0.93 -8.13
CA LEU A 105 -15.31 0.92 -9.20
C LEU A 105 -16.60 1.62 -8.76
N ASN A 106 -17.14 1.27 -7.59
CA ASN A 106 -18.32 1.94 -7.05
C ASN A 106 -18.11 3.45 -6.84
N SER A 107 -16.91 3.88 -6.46
CA SER A 107 -16.59 5.30 -6.25
C SER A 107 -16.58 6.11 -7.55
N VAL A 108 -16.34 5.46 -8.68
CA VAL A 108 -16.38 6.06 -10.03
C VAL A 108 -17.67 5.75 -10.79
N GLY A 109 -18.67 5.20 -10.11
CA GLY A 109 -20.00 4.93 -10.67
C GLY A 109 -20.08 3.71 -11.56
N LEU A 110 -19.16 2.75 -11.39
CA LEU A 110 -19.13 1.50 -12.13
C LEU A 110 -19.29 0.31 -11.18
N ASP A 111 -19.89 -0.76 -11.73
CA ASP A 111 -19.92 -2.05 -11.06
C ASP A 111 -18.79 -2.97 -11.58
N LYS A 112 -18.38 -3.93 -10.74
CA LYS A 112 -17.50 -5.00 -11.21
C LYS A 112 -18.25 -5.95 -12.12
N LEU A 113 -17.59 -6.45 -13.16
CA LEU A 113 -18.14 -7.51 -14.01
C LEU A 113 -18.37 -8.78 -13.20
N SER A 114 -17.34 -9.21 -12.48
CA SER A 114 -17.38 -10.43 -11.66
C SER A 114 -16.27 -10.43 -10.61
N THR A 115 -16.24 -11.47 -9.78
CA THR A 115 -15.05 -11.82 -9.03
C THR A 115 -14.14 -12.72 -9.88
N LYS A 116 -12.88 -12.83 -9.49
CA LYS A 116 -11.90 -13.71 -10.16
C LYS A 116 -12.39 -15.18 -10.24
N GLU A 117 -13.06 -15.65 -9.19
CA GLU A 117 -13.57 -17.02 -9.08
C GLU A 117 -14.76 -17.29 -10.03
N ASN A 118 -15.56 -16.26 -10.30
CA ASN A 118 -16.78 -16.36 -11.10
C ASN A 118 -16.62 -15.82 -12.53
N PHE A 119 -15.42 -15.39 -12.88
CA PHE A 119 -15.13 -14.87 -14.22
C PHE A 119 -15.23 -15.99 -15.27
N THR A 120 -15.92 -15.69 -16.37
CA THR A 120 -15.97 -16.55 -17.57
C THR A 120 -15.95 -15.69 -18.83
N ALA A 121 -15.47 -16.26 -19.92
CA ALA A 121 -15.46 -15.59 -21.23
C ALA A 121 -16.87 -15.28 -21.74
N GLU A 122 -17.86 -16.09 -21.39
CA GLU A 122 -19.27 -15.87 -21.72
C GLU A 122 -19.87 -14.65 -21.04
N LEU A 123 -19.45 -14.34 -19.81
CA LEU A 123 -19.85 -13.10 -19.12
C LEU A 123 -19.08 -11.88 -19.65
N PHE A 124 -17.84 -12.09 -20.04
CA PHE A 124 -16.96 -11.01 -20.49
C PHE A 124 -17.36 -10.46 -21.85
N LEU A 125 -17.63 -11.30 -22.83
CA LEU A 125 -17.82 -10.84 -24.21
C LEU A 125 -19.00 -9.86 -24.37
N PRO A 126 -20.23 -10.14 -23.86
CA PRO A 126 -21.32 -9.17 -23.96
C PRO A 126 -21.03 -7.86 -23.25
N GLU A 127 -20.31 -7.90 -22.13
CA GLU A 127 -19.94 -6.67 -21.41
C GLU A 127 -18.88 -5.88 -22.19
N ALA A 128 -17.90 -6.54 -22.80
CA ALA A 128 -16.91 -5.88 -23.64
C ALA A 128 -17.59 -5.21 -24.85
N GLU A 129 -18.53 -5.85 -25.49
CA GLU A 129 -19.35 -5.30 -26.56
C GLU A 129 -20.09 -4.04 -26.10
N ARG A 130 -20.81 -4.15 -25.00
CA ARG A 130 -21.55 -3.03 -24.42
C ARG A 130 -20.63 -1.84 -24.13
N VAL A 131 -19.46 -2.10 -23.52
CA VAL A 131 -18.50 -1.04 -23.16
C VAL A 131 -17.85 -0.45 -24.40
N LEU A 132 -17.56 -1.21 -25.44
CA LEU A 132 -17.05 -0.66 -26.70
C LEU A 132 -18.08 0.23 -27.41
N GLU A 133 -19.37 -0.11 -27.34
CA GLU A 133 -20.45 0.71 -27.90
C GLU A 133 -20.72 1.98 -27.07
N THR A 134 -20.76 1.87 -25.74
CA THR A 134 -21.12 2.96 -24.82
C THR A 134 -19.91 3.59 -24.11
N GLY A 135 -18.70 3.35 -24.58
CA GLY A 135 -17.45 3.74 -23.90
C GLY A 135 -17.36 5.22 -23.62
N LYS A 136 -17.84 6.08 -24.54
CA LYS A 136 -17.86 7.53 -24.31
C LYS A 136 -18.75 7.93 -23.14
N GLU A 137 -19.89 7.30 -22.99
CA GLU A 137 -20.83 7.56 -21.88
C GLU A 137 -20.25 7.06 -20.56
N GLN A 138 -19.60 5.89 -20.58
CA GLN A 138 -18.91 5.36 -19.42
C GLN A 138 -17.78 6.29 -18.95
N VAL A 139 -16.94 6.76 -19.88
CA VAL A 139 -15.85 7.71 -19.59
C VAL A 139 -16.38 9.02 -18.98
N GLN A 140 -17.44 9.61 -19.56
CA GLN A 140 -18.07 10.81 -19.00
C GLN A 140 -18.60 10.57 -17.58
N CYS A 141 -19.19 9.42 -17.31
CA CYS A 141 -19.64 9.05 -15.97
C CYS A 141 -18.46 8.98 -14.99
N VAL A 142 -17.38 8.31 -15.37
CA VAL A 142 -16.15 8.18 -14.57
C VAL A 142 -15.54 9.56 -14.30
N GLU A 143 -15.38 10.40 -15.31
CA GLU A 143 -14.85 11.76 -15.18
C GLU A 143 -15.68 12.61 -14.21
N ALA A 144 -17.01 12.56 -14.30
CA ALA A 144 -17.88 13.27 -13.39
C ALA A 144 -17.71 12.83 -11.92
N HIS A 145 -17.47 11.54 -11.68
CA HIS A 145 -17.20 11.01 -10.35
C HIS A 145 -15.80 11.37 -9.87
N MET A 146 -14.79 11.28 -10.74
CA MET A 146 -13.42 11.71 -10.44
C MET A 146 -13.35 13.20 -10.08
N ALA A 147 -14.09 14.05 -10.78
CA ALA A 147 -14.20 15.48 -10.45
C ALA A 147 -14.81 15.73 -9.05
N LYS A 148 -15.79 14.90 -8.62
CA LYS A 148 -16.33 14.99 -7.25
C LYS A 148 -15.29 14.55 -6.20
N LEU A 149 -14.50 13.53 -6.49
CA LEU A 149 -13.41 13.07 -5.62
C LEU A 149 -12.31 14.12 -5.50
N SER A 150 -11.92 14.75 -6.62
CA SER A 150 -10.94 15.84 -6.64
C SER A 150 -11.37 17.02 -5.75
N ARG A 151 -12.65 17.44 -5.82
CA ARG A 151 -13.15 18.51 -4.94
C ARG A 151 -13.07 18.20 -3.46
N LYS A 152 -13.18 16.92 -3.09
CA LYS A 152 -12.95 16.49 -1.68
C LYS A 152 -11.49 16.62 -1.30
N LEU A 153 -10.56 16.31 -2.20
CA LEU A 153 -9.11 16.50 -1.99
C LEU A 153 -8.77 17.97 -1.82
N ASP A 154 -9.31 18.87 -2.65
CA ASP A 154 -9.12 20.32 -2.52
C ASP A 154 -9.58 20.85 -1.16
N THR A 155 -10.65 20.28 -0.61
CA THR A 155 -11.13 20.61 0.73
C THR A 155 -10.15 20.18 1.80
N ASN A 156 -9.60 18.97 1.68
CA ASN A 156 -8.59 18.45 2.61
C ASN A 156 -7.28 19.26 2.53
N GLU A 157 -6.86 19.65 1.33
CA GLU A 157 -5.69 20.51 1.13
C GLU A 157 -5.87 21.86 1.84
N LYS A 158 -7.02 22.53 1.64
CA LYS A 158 -7.35 23.78 2.33
C LYS A 158 -7.34 23.62 3.85
N MET A 159 -7.85 22.50 4.38
CA MET A 159 -7.81 22.21 5.81
C MET A 159 -6.37 22.04 6.31
N ILE A 160 -5.53 21.31 5.58
CA ILE A 160 -4.12 21.11 5.92
C ILE A 160 -3.38 22.46 5.90
N CYS A 161 -3.56 23.27 4.85
CA CYS A 161 -2.96 24.59 4.75
C CYS A 161 -3.41 25.49 5.92
N ALA A 162 -4.69 25.48 6.27
CA ALA A 162 -5.19 26.27 7.41
C ALA A 162 -4.59 25.82 8.75
N ILE A 163 -4.39 24.54 8.97
CA ILE A 163 -3.72 24.00 10.17
C ILE A 163 -2.26 24.42 10.20
N MET A 164 -1.55 24.35 9.07
CA MET A 164 -0.15 24.77 8.96
C MET A 164 0.02 26.27 9.21
N GLU A 165 -0.88 27.10 8.64
CA GLU A 165 -0.87 28.55 8.89
C GLU A 165 -1.15 28.89 10.35
N LYS A 166 -2.09 28.20 10.99
CA LYS A 166 -2.40 28.37 12.42
C LYS A 166 -1.19 28.02 13.29
N SER A 167 -0.52 26.92 12.97
CA SER A 167 0.71 26.49 13.64
C SER A 167 1.83 27.52 13.47
N ARG A 168 1.99 28.08 12.26
CA ARG A 168 3.00 29.11 11.96
C ARG A 168 2.71 30.44 12.68
N LYS A 169 1.46 30.86 12.76
CA LYS A 169 1.05 32.06 13.50
C LYS A 169 1.30 31.90 14.99
N HIS A 170 1.05 30.71 15.55
CA HIS A 170 1.32 30.45 16.98
C HIS A 170 2.83 30.47 17.29
N THR A 171 3.66 30.09 16.34
CA THR A 171 5.14 30.14 16.48
C THR A 171 5.68 31.56 16.33
N MET A 172 4.97 32.47 15.63
CA MET A 172 5.37 33.86 15.38
C MET A 172 4.83 34.87 16.44
N GLN A 173 3.81 34.50 17.21
CA GLN A 173 3.18 35.40 18.18
C GLN A 173 3.87 35.45 19.55
N ASP A 174 4.93 34.64 19.76
CA ASP A 174 5.67 34.66 21.01
C ASP A 174 7.20 34.85 20.80
N PRO A 175 7.66 36.03 20.28
CA PRO A 175 9.09 36.24 20.01
C PRO A 175 9.90 36.61 21.26
N GLN A 176 9.28 37.06 22.37
CA GLN A 176 10.01 37.61 23.48
C GLN A 176 10.21 36.70 24.70
N ASN A 177 9.48 35.58 24.77
CA ASN A 177 9.60 34.65 25.91
C ASN A 177 10.34 33.34 25.55
N ASN A 178 10.78 33.21 24.30
CA ASN A 178 11.37 31.96 23.80
C ASN A 178 12.90 31.99 23.63
N THR A 179 13.55 33.15 23.72
CA THR A 179 15.00 33.22 23.48
C THR A 179 15.83 32.65 24.63
N GLU A 180 15.43 32.81 25.87
CA GLU A 180 16.18 32.22 27.01
C GLU A 180 15.78 30.78 27.35
N LYS A 181 14.52 30.35 27.03
CA LYS A 181 14.10 28.94 27.23
C LYS A 181 14.44 28.03 26.05
N LYS A 182 14.57 28.56 24.84
CA LYS A 182 14.85 27.80 23.63
C LYS A 182 16.27 27.24 23.58
N ASP A 183 17.23 27.95 24.11
CA ASP A 183 18.65 27.51 24.09
C ASP A 183 18.89 26.32 25.03
N LYS A 184 18.26 26.30 26.20
CA LYS A 184 18.41 25.16 27.14
C LYS A 184 17.49 23.96 26.85
N SER A 185 16.32 24.18 26.27
CA SER A 185 15.42 23.06 25.93
C SER A 185 15.83 22.42 24.59
N GLY A 186 16.26 23.19 23.60
CA GLY A 186 16.71 22.67 22.31
C GLY A 186 17.95 21.79 22.43
N VAL A 187 18.92 22.21 23.24
CA VAL A 187 20.14 21.42 23.54
C VAL A 187 19.80 20.13 24.31
N ARG A 188 18.87 20.18 25.26
CA ARG A 188 18.41 18.98 25.99
C ARG A 188 17.63 18.00 25.09
N THR A 189 16.79 18.52 24.23
CA THR A 189 16.01 17.67 23.28
C THR A 189 16.91 17.09 22.20
N ALA A 190 17.85 17.88 21.65
CA ALA A 190 18.85 17.39 20.69
C ALA A 190 19.77 16.33 21.33
N GLY A 191 20.19 16.54 22.57
CA GLY A 191 20.97 15.56 23.33
C GLY A 191 20.21 14.24 23.57
N ALA A 192 18.92 14.32 23.93
CA ALA A 192 18.09 13.14 24.12
C ALA A 192 17.88 12.38 22.82
N ILE A 193 17.62 13.07 21.71
CA ILE A 193 17.46 12.44 20.38
C ILE A 193 18.77 11.78 19.94
N SER A 194 19.91 12.46 20.11
CA SER A 194 21.24 11.91 19.80
C SER A 194 21.55 10.68 20.65
N PHE A 195 21.20 10.69 21.94
CA PHE A 195 21.39 9.57 22.84
C PHE A 195 20.55 8.35 22.41
N VAL A 196 19.26 8.55 22.09
CA VAL A 196 18.38 7.48 21.62
C VAL A 196 18.89 6.91 20.28
N PHE A 197 19.34 7.77 19.37
CA PHE A 197 19.95 7.35 18.11
C PHE A 197 21.19 6.49 18.32
N LEU A 198 22.09 6.91 19.21
CA LEU A 198 23.32 6.18 19.53
C LEU A 198 23.03 4.84 20.19
N LEU A 199 22.02 4.79 21.07
CA LEU A 199 21.57 3.57 21.72
C LEU A 199 20.97 2.59 20.70
N THR A 200 20.18 3.10 19.75
CA THR A 200 19.60 2.30 18.67
C THR A 200 20.67 1.74 17.73
N LEU A 201 21.67 2.55 17.39
CA LEU A 201 22.81 2.13 16.58
C LEU A 201 23.60 1.01 17.28
N PHE A 202 23.87 1.17 18.58
CA PHE A 202 24.56 0.19 19.40
C PHE A 202 23.79 -1.14 19.48
N ALA A 203 22.46 -1.07 19.68
CA ALA A 203 21.59 -2.25 19.67
C ALA A 203 21.63 -2.98 18.33
N LYS A 204 21.66 -2.25 17.21
CA LYS A 204 21.80 -2.83 15.86
C LYS A 204 23.15 -3.51 15.65
N LEU A 205 24.23 -2.91 16.12
CA LEU A 205 25.57 -3.51 16.08
C LEU A 205 25.63 -4.81 16.89
N LEU A 206 25.07 -4.84 18.10
CA LEU A 206 24.95 -6.05 18.91
C LEU A 206 24.13 -7.15 18.19
N GLY A 207 23.08 -6.75 17.44
CA GLY A 207 22.32 -7.67 16.59
C GLY A 207 23.18 -8.34 15.53
N VAL A 208 24.03 -7.59 14.83
CA VAL A 208 24.96 -8.14 13.83
C VAL A 208 25.98 -9.08 14.48
N VAL A 209 26.55 -8.71 15.60
CA VAL A 209 27.49 -9.60 16.34
C VAL A 209 26.81 -10.91 16.74
N ARG A 210 25.58 -10.82 17.23
CA ARG A 210 24.78 -12.03 17.54
C ARG A 210 24.58 -12.91 16.31
N GLU A 211 24.21 -12.34 15.16
CA GLU A 211 24.01 -13.10 13.92
C GLU A 211 25.31 -13.75 13.43
N MET A 212 26.43 -13.05 13.54
CA MET A 212 27.75 -13.62 13.21
C MET A 212 28.12 -14.78 14.15
N MET A 213 27.87 -14.64 15.45
CA MET A 213 28.11 -15.72 16.41
C MET A 213 27.19 -16.92 16.14
N GLN A 214 25.93 -16.66 15.83
CA GLN A 214 24.95 -17.69 15.49
C GLN A 214 25.36 -18.47 14.24
N ALA A 215 25.76 -17.78 13.17
CA ALA A 215 26.24 -18.38 11.94
C ALA A 215 27.52 -19.24 12.18
N ASN A 216 28.37 -18.80 13.10
CA ASN A 216 29.60 -19.54 13.44
C ASN A 216 29.32 -20.79 14.27
N ILE A 217 28.30 -20.79 15.14
CA ILE A 217 27.98 -21.92 16.05
C ILE A 217 27.08 -22.95 15.34
N PHE A 218 26.03 -22.50 14.65
CA PHE A 218 25.02 -23.38 14.03
C PHE A 218 25.27 -23.64 12.55
N GLY A 219 26.16 -22.87 11.89
CA GLY A 219 26.40 -23.00 10.46
C GLY A 219 25.18 -22.57 9.62
N THR A 220 24.98 -23.20 8.45
CA THR A 220 23.89 -22.92 7.49
C THR A 220 22.92 -24.11 7.37
N GLY A 221 22.77 -24.92 8.42
CA GLY A 221 21.93 -26.11 8.41
C GLY A 221 20.51 -25.89 8.94
N ILE A 222 19.71 -26.95 8.94
CA ILE A 222 18.32 -26.99 9.43
C ILE A 222 18.20 -26.49 10.88
N ASP A 223 19.21 -26.76 11.71
CA ASP A 223 19.24 -26.32 13.11
C ASP A 223 19.31 -24.75 13.22
N ALA A 224 20.05 -24.11 12.32
CA ALA A 224 20.11 -22.66 12.24
C ALA A 224 18.75 -22.06 11.80
N ASP A 225 18.06 -22.69 10.87
CA ASP A 225 16.74 -22.25 10.39
C ASP A 225 15.68 -22.42 11.48
N LEU A 226 15.68 -23.54 12.21
CA LEU A 226 14.78 -23.79 13.35
C LEU A 226 15.00 -22.78 14.48
N TYR A 227 16.24 -22.50 14.83
CA TYR A 227 16.57 -21.49 15.83
C TYR A 227 16.10 -20.08 15.39
N THR A 228 16.39 -19.71 14.15
CA THR A 228 15.99 -18.40 13.58
C THR A 228 14.48 -18.25 13.52
N ALA A 229 13.75 -19.29 13.11
CA ALA A 229 12.29 -19.30 13.08
C ALA A 229 11.69 -19.15 14.48
N SER A 230 12.20 -19.89 15.47
CA SER A 230 11.74 -19.82 16.86
C SER A 230 12.01 -18.45 17.48
N TYR A 231 13.23 -17.92 17.26
CA TYR A 231 13.61 -16.59 17.75
C TYR A 231 12.76 -15.48 17.14
N ASN A 232 12.59 -15.49 15.82
CA ASN A 232 11.80 -14.46 15.13
C ASN A 232 10.33 -14.51 15.53
N SER A 233 9.75 -15.70 15.71
CA SER A 233 8.36 -15.86 16.17
C SER A 233 8.17 -15.27 17.57
N THR A 234 9.07 -15.55 18.48
CA THR A 234 9.04 -15.01 19.85
C THR A 234 9.24 -13.49 19.85
N LEU A 235 10.22 -13.00 19.09
CA LEU A 235 10.49 -11.57 18.96
C LEU A 235 9.29 -10.81 18.35
N TYR A 236 8.62 -11.41 17.37
CA TYR A 236 7.45 -10.81 16.70
C TYR A 236 6.29 -10.64 17.69
N LEU A 237 5.99 -11.66 18.48
CA LEU A 237 4.97 -11.60 19.54
C LEU A 237 5.29 -10.50 20.55
N PHE A 238 6.54 -10.45 21.04
CA PHE A 238 6.98 -9.48 22.03
C PHE A 238 6.92 -8.04 21.48
N THR A 239 7.38 -7.84 20.25
CA THR A 239 7.37 -6.53 19.59
C THR A 239 5.94 -6.04 19.37
N THR A 240 5.01 -6.93 18.97
CA THR A 240 3.61 -6.60 18.76
C THR A 240 2.94 -6.18 20.07
N MET A 241 3.21 -6.87 21.18
CA MET A 241 2.71 -6.51 22.50
C MET A 241 3.26 -5.15 22.97
N CYS A 242 4.57 -4.91 22.80
CA CYS A 242 5.18 -3.62 23.12
C CYS A 242 4.59 -2.48 22.29
N TYR A 243 4.33 -2.71 21.01
CA TYR A 243 3.71 -1.71 20.13
C TYR A 243 2.29 -1.37 20.57
N ALA A 244 1.48 -2.37 20.92
CA ALA A 244 0.14 -2.18 21.45
C ALA A 244 0.13 -1.38 22.75
N LEU A 245 1.07 -1.66 23.66
CA LEU A 245 1.27 -0.92 24.90
C LEU A 245 1.66 0.54 24.64
N CYS A 246 2.55 0.80 23.68
CA CYS A 246 2.93 2.16 23.31
C CYS A 246 1.74 2.95 22.74
N ILE A 247 0.95 2.34 21.85
CA ILE A 247 -0.24 2.98 21.27
C ILE A 247 -1.25 3.34 22.35
N ALA A 248 -1.46 2.47 23.35
CA ALA A 248 -2.37 2.73 24.45
C ALA A 248 -1.82 3.75 25.46
N ALA A 249 -0.51 3.74 25.73
CA ALA A 249 0.13 4.60 26.72
C ALA A 249 0.25 6.07 26.28
N VAL A 250 0.55 6.32 24.99
CA VAL A 250 0.77 7.69 24.47
C VAL A 250 -0.42 8.61 24.72
N PRO A 251 -1.68 8.28 24.35
CA PRO A 251 -2.81 9.18 24.60
C PRO A 251 -3.10 9.38 26.08
N ILE A 252 -2.88 8.35 26.92
CA ILE A 252 -3.09 8.44 28.36
C ILE A 252 -2.06 9.41 28.97
N LEU A 253 -0.78 9.22 28.67
CA LEU A 253 0.29 10.09 29.16
C LEU A 253 0.12 11.52 28.65
N THR A 254 -0.24 11.70 27.39
CA THR A 254 -0.46 13.04 26.83
C THR A 254 -1.58 13.77 27.57
N LYS A 255 -2.66 13.08 27.91
CA LYS A 255 -3.78 13.64 28.67
C LYS A 255 -3.38 14.03 30.11
N GLU A 256 -2.66 13.16 30.80
CA GLU A 256 -2.20 13.40 32.17
C GLU A 256 -1.16 14.54 32.24
N PHE A 257 -0.23 14.61 31.28
CA PHE A 257 0.74 15.72 31.17
C PHE A 257 0.08 17.05 30.80
N ALA A 258 -0.98 17.03 30.00
CA ALA A 258 -1.76 18.21 29.66
C ALA A 258 -2.57 18.76 30.83
N ALA A 259 -2.99 17.87 31.77
CA ALA A 259 -3.75 18.27 32.96
C ALA A 259 -2.85 18.81 34.07
N ASP A 260 -1.76 18.11 34.40
CA ASP A 260 -0.76 18.54 35.38
C ASP A 260 0.53 17.74 35.19
N ARG A 261 1.66 18.46 35.19
CA ARG A 261 3.00 17.88 35.04
C ARG A 261 3.31 16.81 36.08
N LYS A 262 2.93 17.03 37.35
CA LYS A 262 3.17 16.04 38.43
C LYS A 262 2.36 14.77 38.25
N ARG A 263 1.12 14.89 37.74
CA ARG A 263 0.29 13.74 37.42
C ARG A 263 0.87 12.95 36.25
N GLY A 264 1.33 13.64 35.20
CA GLY A 264 2.00 13.00 34.06
C GLY A 264 3.28 12.25 34.46
N GLU A 265 4.13 12.85 35.31
CA GLU A 265 5.33 12.20 35.83
C GLU A 265 4.99 10.95 36.68
N LYS A 266 3.95 11.01 37.51
CA LYS A 266 3.49 9.87 38.31
C LYS A 266 2.91 8.74 37.41
N ALA A 267 2.14 9.08 36.40
CA ALA A 267 1.60 8.12 35.43
C ALA A 267 2.72 7.45 34.64
N ALA A 268 3.73 8.21 34.18
CA ALA A 268 4.88 7.68 33.48
C ALA A 268 5.73 6.73 34.35
N ASN A 269 5.96 7.08 35.61
CA ASN A 269 6.71 6.23 36.54
C ASN A 269 5.94 4.93 36.86
N ASN A 270 4.62 4.99 37.02
CA ASN A 270 3.81 3.82 37.23
C ASN A 270 3.85 2.87 36.01
N LEU A 271 3.76 3.42 34.80
CA LEU A 271 3.83 2.65 33.56
C LEU A 271 5.20 1.97 33.43
N LEU A 272 6.29 2.71 33.69
CA LEU A 272 7.66 2.17 33.70
C LEU A 272 7.81 1.03 34.72
N THR A 273 7.28 1.21 35.91
CA THR A 273 7.35 0.19 36.97
C THR A 273 6.58 -1.08 36.57
N ILE A 274 5.38 -0.94 36.01
CA ILE A 274 4.57 -2.09 35.54
C ILE A 274 5.29 -2.81 34.40
N THR A 275 5.87 -2.07 33.45
CA THR A 275 6.61 -2.66 32.33
C THR A 275 7.85 -3.39 32.77
N LEU A 276 8.60 -2.84 33.73
CA LEU A 276 9.80 -3.46 34.31
C LEU A 276 9.43 -4.72 35.12
N LEU A 277 8.39 -4.67 35.93
CA LEU A 277 7.94 -5.84 36.70
C LEU A 277 7.40 -6.93 35.78
N GLY A 278 6.68 -6.55 34.73
CA GLY A 278 6.19 -7.50 33.72
C GLY A 278 7.33 -8.16 32.92
N SER A 279 8.41 -7.44 32.62
CA SER A 279 9.58 -7.99 31.92
C SER A 279 10.47 -8.89 32.80
N LEU A 280 10.36 -8.76 34.13
CA LEU A 280 11.08 -9.63 35.09
C LEU A 280 10.32 -10.92 35.39
N ALA A 281 9.00 -10.94 35.14
CA ALA A 281 8.13 -12.11 35.36
C ALA A 281 7.98 -13.00 34.11
N ALA A 282 8.42 -12.54 32.93
CA ALA A 282 8.41 -13.25 31.67
C ALA A 282 9.77 -13.90 31.38
#